data_86680247e8536a6bf669755171715c58
#
_entry.id   86680247e8536a6bf669755171715c58
#
_cell.length_a   1.000
_cell.length_b   1.000
_cell.length_c   1.000
_cell.angle_alpha   90.00
_cell.angle_beta   90.00
_cell.angle_gamma   90.00
#
_symmetry.space_group_name_H-M   'P 1'
#
loop_
_entity.id
_entity.type
_entity.pdbx_description
1 polymer ?
#
loop_
_entity_poly.entity_id
_entity_poly.type
_entity_poly.pdbx_seq_one_letter_code
_entity_poly.pdbx_strand_id
1 'polypeptide(L)'
;MNKTKILVVTHKDFDDSYISKCREYQIIKVGNNIDNEFALKKGWLIDNVGDNISNENPFYCELTAQYWAWKNLDKDVKYIGIVHYRRYFFEYHKKSENYFRDIISEKEIQNYLDKYKIIVPFYNVKYPKCSYLYKNKPENEQDYNWVVIKRIIDSSYPEMSKIFEQAMEGKISVRGNMFITTRDIYDEYSKWLFDVLLKYDNILKQENKERTARVDGFLSEHLLYVWIKYKFNNKEVLQLESRNTEQDKFIDYNNGVIGKMTKIMKCNRKMLEFLKKLRLSLLMCFRGRKN
;
A
#
# COMPACT_ATOMS: atom_id res chain seq x y z
N MET A 1 23.89 14.26 2.71
CA MET A 1 22.91 13.48 3.50
C MET A 1 22.10 12.61 2.55
N ASN A 2 21.73 11.40 2.94
CA ASN A 2 20.89 10.55 2.10
C ASN A 2 19.47 11.14 2.06
N LYS A 3 18.99 11.50 0.87
CA LYS A 3 17.66 12.14 0.69
C LYS A 3 16.50 11.15 0.63
N THR A 4 16.80 9.86 0.67
CA THR A 4 15.82 8.78 0.61
C THR A 4 15.80 8.01 1.92
N LYS A 5 14.62 7.81 2.51
CA LYS A 5 14.40 7.04 3.73
C LYS A 5 13.19 6.11 3.57
N ILE A 6 13.47 4.82 3.45
CA ILE A 6 12.45 3.79 3.39
C ILE A 6 12.43 3.06 4.73
N LEU A 7 11.36 3.22 5.48
CA LEU A 7 11.23 2.57 6.78
C LEU A 7 10.85 1.10 6.61
N VAL A 8 11.69 0.22 7.14
CA VAL A 8 11.46 -1.23 7.22
C VAL A 8 10.83 -1.53 8.57
N VAL A 9 9.51 -1.62 8.59
CA VAL A 9 8.76 -1.78 9.84
C VAL A 9 8.84 -3.23 10.32
N THR A 10 9.23 -3.40 11.59
CA THR A 10 9.29 -4.72 12.23
C THR A 10 8.72 -4.71 13.65
N HIS A 11 8.05 -5.81 14.02
CA HIS A 11 7.61 -6.10 15.38
C HIS A 11 8.30 -7.35 15.97
N LYS A 12 9.26 -7.91 15.24
CA LYS A 12 10.07 -9.08 15.67
C LYS A 12 11.48 -8.99 15.12
N ASP A 13 12.39 -9.76 15.73
CA ASP A 13 13.73 -9.95 15.18
C ASP A 13 13.69 -10.70 13.84
N PHE A 14 14.61 -10.36 12.95
CA PHE A 14 14.76 -10.97 11.63
C PHE A 14 16.20 -10.83 11.14
N ASP A 15 16.58 -11.58 10.12
CA ASP A 15 17.88 -11.42 9.46
C ASP A 15 17.89 -10.11 8.64
N ASP A 16 18.52 -9.10 9.22
CA ASP A 16 18.67 -7.76 8.64
C ASP A 16 20.03 -7.55 7.95
N SER A 17 20.86 -8.59 7.84
CA SER A 17 22.25 -8.54 7.38
C SER A 17 22.42 -7.91 5.99
N TYR A 18 21.42 -7.99 5.14
CA TYR A 18 21.41 -7.35 3.84
C TYR A 18 20.87 -5.92 3.90
N ILE A 19 19.69 -5.72 4.47
CA ILE A 19 18.99 -4.42 4.50
C ILE A 19 19.77 -3.39 5.32
N SER A 20 20.42 -3.79 6.40
CA SER A 20 21.26 -2.89 7.22
C SER A 20 22.44 -2.27 6.45
N LYS A 21 22.83 -2.84 5.30
CA LYS A 21 23.87 -2.31 4.40
C LYS A 21 23.33 -1.31 3.38
N CYS A 22 22.01 -1.26 3.19
CA CYS A 22 21.36 -0.36 2.23
C CYS A 22 21.03 0.96 2.93
N ARG A 23 21.73 2.03 2.55
CA ARG A 23 21.65 3.34 3.24
C ARG A 23 20.26 4.00 3.18
N GLU A 24 19.51 3.71 2.14
CA GLU A 24 18.15 4.20 1.92
C GLU A 24 17.10 3.49 2.77
N TYR A 25 17.38 2.25 3.22
CA TYR A 25 16.49 1.49 4.07
C TYR A 25 16.87 1.65 5.54
N GLN A 26 15.91 2.03 6.36
CA GLN A 26 16.10 2.23 7.79
C GLN A 26 15.09 1.37 8.55
N ILE A 27 15.60 0.45 9.36
CA ILE A 27 14.73 -0.43 10.17
C ILE A 27 14.14 0.37 11.33
N ILE A 28 12.85 0.21 11.54
CA ILE A 28 12.12 0.77 12.68
C ILE A 28 11.33 -0.31 13.40
N LYS A 29 11.60 -0.49 14.68
CA LYS A 29 10.87 -1.37 15.60
C LYS A 29 9.57 -0.70 16.04
N VAL A 30 8.46 -1.43 15.99
CA VAL A 30 7.15 -1.01 16.48
C VAL A 30 6.58 -1.99 17.50
N GLY A 31 5.70 -1.50 18.37
CA GLY A 31 5.06 -2.32 19.40
C GLY A 31 6.04 -2.81 20.48
N ASN A 32 5.59 -3.75 21.33
CA ASN A 32 6.31 -4.15 22.53
C ASN A 32 6.91 -5.57 22.48
N ASN A 33 6.86 -6.24 21.32
CA ASN A 33 7.35 -7.63 21.21
C ASN A 33 8.88 -7.74 21.18
N ILE A 34 9.58 -6.63 20.96
CA ILE A 34 11.04 -6.54 20.99
C ILE A 34 11.41 -5.49 22.02
N ASP A 35 12.43 -5.76 22.80
CA ASP A 35 13.01 -4.79 23.70
C ASP A 35 13.66 -3.61 22.96
N ASN A 36 13.52 -2.41 23.50
CA ASN A 36 14.09 -1.20 22.89
C ASN A 36 15.62 -1.21 22.88
N GLU A 37 16.24 -1.69 23.96
CA GLU A 37 17.69 -1.78 24.08
C GLU A 37 18.27 -2.71 23.01
N PHE A 38 17.61 -3.86 22.78
CA PHE A 38 17.97 -4.77 21.70
C PHE A 38 17.89 -4.08 20.32
N ALA A 39 16.80 -3.38 20.04
CA ALA A 39 16.64 -2.67 18.76
C ALA A 39 17.71 -1.59 18.57
N LEU A 40 17.99 -0.81 19.60
CA LEU A 40 19.01 0.24 19.56
C LEU A 40 20.43 -0.32 19.39
N LYS A 41 20.77 -1.47 20.03
CA LYS A 41 22.04 -2.17 19.81
C LYS A 41 22.23 -2.63 18.36
N LYS A 42 21.15 -2.94 17.66
CA LYS A 42 21.16 -3.26 16.23
C LYS A 42 21.19 -2.01 15.32
N GLY A 43 21.15 -0.80 15.88
CA GLY A 43 21.07 0.45 15.11
C GLY A 43 19.70 0.71 14.50
N TRP A 44 18.65 0.05 14.99
CA TRP A 44 17.29 0.25 14.55
C TRP A 44 16.68 1.48 15.21
N LEU A 45 15.78 2.14 14.49
CA LEU A 45 14.91 3.15 15.08
C LEU A 45 13.83 2.48 15.95
N ILE A 46 13.26 3.27 16.86
CA ILE A 46 12.13 2.87 17.71
C ILE A 46 11.02 3.91 17.59
N ASP A 47 9.77 3.46 17.46
CA ASP A 47 8.63 4.33 17.22
C ASP A 47 8.07 5.04 18.46
N ASN A 48 8.63 4.76 19.65
CA ASN A 48 8.16 5.28 20.94
C ASN A 48 8.99 6.45 21.49
N VAL A 49 9.70 7.17 20.61
CA VAL A 49 10.46 8.40 20.96
C VAL A 49 9.91 9.59 20.18
N GLY A 50 10.05 10.78 20.74
CA GLY A 50 9.51 12.01 20.10
C GLY A 50 7.97 12.02 20.07
N ASP A 51 7.40 12.72 19.09
CA ASP A 51 5.95 12.74 18.85
C ASP A 51 5.51 11.40 18.24
N ASN A 52 4.75 10.60 18.98
CA ASN A 52 4.43 9.23 18.62
C ASN A 52 3.07 8.76 19.12
N ILE A 53 2.59 7.66 18.53
CA ILE A 53 1.39 6.91 18.91
C ILE A 53 1.72 5.43 19.17
N SER A 54 2.91 5.13 19.65
CA SER A 54 3.41 3.76 19.83
C SER A 54 2.51 2.88 20.70
N ASN A 55 1.85 3.46 21.72
CA ASN A 55 0.90 2.75 22.57
C ASN A 55 -0.33 2.24 21.81
N GLU A 56 -0.65 2.84 20.68
CA GLU A 56 -1.75 2.44 19.80
C GLU A 56 -1.38 1.30 18.82
N ASN A 57 -0.13 0.80 18.87
CA ASN A 57 0.35 -0.24 17.96
C ASN A 57 -0.55 -1.49 17.89
N PRO A 58 -1.22 -1.97 18.97
CA PRO A 58 -2.14 -3.10 18.87
C PRO A 58 -3.27 -2.92 17.85
N PHE A 59 -3.66 -1.67 17.57
CA PHE A 59 -4.71 -1.32 16.62
C PHE A 59 -4.14 -0.78 15.30
N TYR A 60 -3.14 0.11 15.37
CA TYR A 60 -2.56 0.83 14.25
C TYR A 60 -1.48 0.04 13.49
N CYS A 61 -0.89 -1.01 14.11
CA CYS A 61 0.16 -1.83 13.49
C CYS A 61 1.33 -0.98 12.94
N GLU A 62 1.68 -1.15 11.66
CA GLU A 62 2.73 -0.41 10.96
C GLU A 62 2.49 1.10 10.88
N LEU A 63 1.27 1.55 11.07
CA LEU A 63 0.94 2.97 11.03
C LEU A 63 1.59 3.77 12.15
N THR A 64 1.96 3.13 13.28
CA THR A 64 2.72 3.82 14.33
C THR A 64 4.08 4.27 13.83
N ALA A 65 4.74 3.47 12.98
CA ALA A 65 5.96 3.88 12.29
C ALA A 65 5.69 4.97 11.25
N GLN A 66 4.56 4.92 10.54
CA GLN A 66 4.17 5.97 9.59
C GLN A 66 3.95 7.31 10.31
N TYR A 67 3.24 7.30 11.44
CA TYR A 67 3.03 8.48 12.26
C TYR A 67 4.36 9.04 12.76
N TRP A 68 5.20 8.17 13.33
CA TRP A 68 6.51 8.55 13.84
C TRP A 68 7.36 9.21 12.75
N ALA A 69 7.40 8.65 11.55
CA ALA A 69 8.14 9.21 10.43
C ALA A 69 7.61 10.58 10.00
N TRP A 70 6.29 10.75 9.96
CA TRP A 70 5.65 12.03 9.65
C TRP A 70 6.06 13.13 10.62
N LYS A 71 6.16 12.81 11.91
CA LYS A 71 6.44 13.77 12.97
C LYS A 71 7.92 14.03 13.24
N ASN A 72 8.76 12.99 13.11
CA ASN A 72 10.11 13.04 13.66
C ASN A 72 11.24 12.93 12.60
N LEU A 73 10.96 12.43 11.38
CA LEU A 73 11.99 12.38 10.36
C LEU A 73 12.40 13.79 9.90
N ASP A 74 13.68 13.94 9.64
CA ASP A 74 14.28 15.17 9.14
C ASP A 74 13.52 15.70 7.91
N LYS A 75 13.29 17.01 7.87
CA LYS A 75 12.59 17.69 6.78
C LYS A 75 13.37 17.67 5.46
N ASP A 76 14.68 17.46 5.51
CA ASP A 76 15.54 17.32 4.33
C ASP A 76 15.38 15.99 3.58
N VAL A 77 14.68 15.03 4.16
CA VAL A 77 14.33 13.78 3.49
C VAL A 77 13.36 14.07 2.35
N LYS A 78 13.80 13.84 1.11
CA LYS A 78 13.02 14.12 -0.10
C LYS A 78 12.07 12.99 -0.48
N TYR A 79 12.56 11.74 -0.35
CA TYR A 79 11.79 10.54 -0.68
C TYR A 79 11.63 9.68 0.56
N ILE A 80 10.41 9.25 0.81
CA ILE A 80 10.05 8.52 2.01
C ILE A 80 9.11 7.36 1.66
N GLY A 81 9.22 6.24 2.37
CA GLY A 81 8.34 5.11 2.16
C GLY A 81 8.26 4.18 3.35
N ILE A 82 7.29 3.28 3.28
CA ILE A 82 7.02 2.23 4.27
C ILE A 82 7.08 0.88 3.55
N VAL A 83 7.88 -0.01 4.09
CA VAL A 83 7.93 -1.44 3.73
C VAL A 83 7.98 -2.27 5.01
N HIS A 84 7.87 -3.59 4.90
CA HIS A 84 7.92 -4.48 6.06
C HIS A 84 9.20 -5.30 6.09
N TYR A 85 9.62 -5.76 7.26
CA TYR A 85 10.80 -6.61 7.46
C TYR A 85 10.84 -7.86 6.56
N ARG A 86 9.73 -8.28 6.04
CA ARG A 86 9.58 -9.44 5.14
C ARG A 86 8.93 -9.12 3.80
N ARG A 87 8.70 -7.86 3.46
CA ARG A 87 8.09 -7.45 2.19
C ARG A 87 8.75 -6.18 1.68
N TYR A 88 9.27 -6.28 0.45
CA TYR A 88 9.98 -5.20 -0.22
C TYR A 88 9.45 -5.04 -1.64
N PHE A 89 9.75 -3.89 -2.25
CA PHE A 89 9.52 -3.67 -3.67
C PHE A 89 10.68 -4.21 -4.49
N PHE A 90 10.36 -4.83 -5.61
CA PHE A 90 11.32 -5.43 -6.51
C PHE A 90 11.25 -4.81 -7.89
N GLU A 91 12.40 -4.72 -8.56
CA GLU A 91 12.43 -4.28 -9.94
C GLU A 91 11.75 -5.29 -10.84
N TYR A 92 10.96 -4.77 -11.77
CA TYR A 92 10.20 -5.60 -12.70
C TYR A 92 11.16 -6.41 -13.60
N HIS A 93 10.98 -7.73 -13.67
CA HIS A 93 11.77 -8.69 -14.44
C HIS A 93 13.14 -9.10 -13.90
N LYS A 94 13.66 -8.55 -12.82
CA LYS A 94 14.85 -9.11 -12.18
C LYS A 94 14.48 -10.38 -11.42
N LYS A 95 15.10 -11.49 -11.79
CA LYS A 95 15.03 -12.79 -11.12
C LYS A 95 16.46 -13.25 -10.87
N SER A 96 17.13 -12.65 -9.89
CA SER A 96 18.42 -13.16 -9.45
C SER A 96 18.23 -14.32 -8.49
N GLU A 97 19.24 -15.20 -8.40
CA GLU A 97 19.30 -16.24 -7.37
C GLU A 97 19.38 -15.63 -5.97
N ASN A 98 19.83 -14.39 -5.84
CA ASN A 98 19.87 -13.66 -4.60
C ASN A 98 18.71 -12.65 -4.55
N TYR A 99 17.70 -13.03 -3.86
CA TYR A 99 16.44 -12.30 -3.65
C TYR A 99 16.60 -10.83 -3.27
N PHE A 100 17.57 -10.54 -2.41
CA PHE A 100 17.79 -9.20 -1.88
C PHE A 100 18.47 -8.26 -2.89
N ARG A 101 19.17 -8.79 -3.90
CA ARG A 101 19.81 -7.97 -4.95
C ARG A 101 18.80 -7.31 -5.87
N ASP A 102 17.56 -7.79 -5.89
CA ASP A 102 16.51 -7.30 -6.77
C ASP A 102 15.59 -6.28 -6.05
N ILE A 103 15.83 -5.99 -4.76
CA ILE A 103 15.13 -4.92 -4.04
C ILE A 103 15.52 -3.58 -4.70
N ILE A 104 14.52 -2.71 -4.91
CA ILE A 104 14.76 -1.44 -5.58
C ILE A 104 15.73 -0.56 -4.78
N SER A 105 16.74 -0.05 -5.45
CA SER A 105 17.77 0.84 -4.91
C SER A 105 17.28 2.29 -4.83
N GLU A 106 18.02 3.14 -4.11
CA GLU A 106 17.80 4.59 -4.07
C GLU A 106 17.72 5.20 -5.47
N LYS A 107 18.62 4.81 -6.38
CA LYS A 107 18.65 5.31 -7.75
C LYS A 107 17.39 4.96 -8.53
N GLU A 108 16.89 3.73 -8.37
CA GLU A 108 15.66 3.28 -9.01
C GLU A 108 14.45 4.01 -8.44
N ILE A 109 14.38 4.18 -7.12
CA ILE A 109 13.34 4.97 -6.45
C ILE A 109 13.29 6.39 -6.99
N GLN A 110 14.42 7.06 -7.09
CA GLN A 110 14.52 8.42 -7.64
C GLN A 110 14.06 8.48 -9.10
N ASN A 111 14.56 7.57 -9.95
CA ASN A 111 14.17 7.49 -11.36
C ASN A 111 12.67 7.23 -11.56
N TYR A 112 12.05 6.44 -10.67
CA TYR A 112 10.61 6.20 -10.71
C TYR A 112 9.83 7.44 -10.24
N LEU A 113 10.24 8.07 -9.15
CA LEU A 113 9.54 9.24 -8.61
C LEU A 113 9.76 10.53 -9.42
N ASP A 114 10.71 10.55 -10.35
CA ASP A 114 10.81 11.61 -11.38
C ASP A 114 9.66 11.50 -12.41
N LYS A 115 9.08 10.32 -12.60
CA LYS A 115 8.04 10.04 -13.60
C LYS A 115 6.65 9.80 -12.98
N TYR A 116 6.63 9.25 -11.77
CA TYR A 116 5.43 8.89 -11.04
C TYR A 116 5.36 9.64 -9.72
N LYS A 117 4.18 9.79 -9.17
CA LYS A 117 3.97 10.48 -7.89
C LYS A 117 4.10 9.56 -6.69
N ILE A 118 3.78 8.28 -6.87
CA ILE A 118 3.78 7.28 -5.82
C ILE A 118 4.08 5.89 -6.38
N ILE A 119 4.82 5.10 -5.62
CA ILE A 119 5.09 3.68 -5.87
C ILE A 119 4.29 2.89 -4.84
N VAL A 120 3.51 1.90 -5.30
CA VAL A 120 2.71 1.02 -4.45
C VAL A 120 2.83 -0.43 -4.92
N PRO A 121 2.52 -1.43 -4.08
CA PRO A 121 2.42 -2.81 -4.55
C PRO A 121 1.25 -2.96 -5.53
N PHE A 122 1.24 -4.03 -6.33
CA PHE A 122 0.06 -4.39 -7.11
C PHE A 122 -1.16 -4.42 -6.18
N TYR A 123 -2.23 -3.74 -6.59
CA TYR A 123 -3.43 -3.66 -5.79
C TYR A 123 -3.98 -5.05 -5.47
N ASN A 124 -4.39 -5.23 -4.24
CA ASN A 124 -4.99 -6.45 -3.78
C ASN A 124 -6.52 -6.36 -3.96
N VAL A 125 -7.10 -7.38 -4.58
CA VAL A 125 -8.55 -7.54 -4.72
C VAL A 125 -8.99 -8.62 -3.73
N LYS A 126 -8.90 -8.32 -2.43
CA LYS A 126 -9.38 -9.18 -1.36
C LYS A 126 -9.81 -8.33 -0.18
N TYR A 127 -11.09 -8.53 0.22
CA TYR A 127 -11.63 -8.05 1.48
C TYR A 127 -11.71 -6.53 1.69
N PRO A 128 -12.71 -6.14 2.44
CA PRO A 128 -13.83 -6.94 2.89
C PRO A 128 -14.89 -7.12 1.81
N LYS A 129 -15.86 -8.00 2.03
CA LYS A 129 -17.09 -8.02 1.24
C LYS A 129 -17.91 -6.78 1.60
N CYS A 130 -17.48 -5.60 1.13
CA CYS A 130 -18.09 -4.32 1.46
C CYS A 130 -19.43 -4.09 0.76
N SER A 131 -19.93 -5.08 0.01
CA SER A 131 -21.29 -5.06 -0.53
C SER A 131 -22.38 -4.88 0.53
N TYR A 132 -22.05 -5.07 1.81
CA TYR A 132 -22.94 -4.88 2.95
C TYR A 132 -23.09 -3.41 3.38
N LEU A 133 -22.16 -2.53 3.04
CA LEU A 133 -22.26 -1.10 3.34
C LEU A 133 -23.55 -0.48 2.81
N TYR A 134 -24.10 -1.07 1.75
CA TYR A 134 -25.28 -0.56 1.05
C TYR A 134 -26.59 -1.22 1.47
N LYS A 135 -26.55 -2.27 2.30
CA LYS A 135 -27.77 -2.96 2.78
C LYS A 135 -28.33 -2.43 4.09
N ASN A 136 -28.02 -1.20 4.47
CA ASN A 136 -28.58 -0.46 5.61
C ASN A 136 -28.48 -1.14 7.00
N LYS A 137 -27.87 -2.31 7.13
CA LYS A 137 -27.62 -2.96 8.43
C LYS A 137 -26.26 -3.65 8.41
N PRO A 138 -25.33 -3.26 9.31
CA PRO A 138 -24.10 -4.00 9.51
C PRO A 138 -24.44 -5.39 10.07
N GLU A 139 -23.92 -6.44 9.44
CA GLU A 139 -24.12 -7.82 9.86
C GLU A 139 -23.12 -8.23 10.96
N ASN A 140 -22.03 -7.47 11.11
CA ASN A 140 -20.95 -7.73 12.06
C ASN A 140 -20.15 -6.46 12.37
N GLU A 141 -19.21 -6.52 13.33
CA GLU A 141 -18.35 -5.39 13.72
C GLU A 141 -17.50 -4.84 12.56
N GLN A 142 -17.05 -5.70 11.67
CA GLN A 142 -16.24 -5.28 10.52
C GLN A 142 -17.03 -4.38 9.57
N ASP A 143 -18.29 -4.71 9.33
CA ASP A 143 -19.18 -3.90 8.51
C ASP A 143 -19.51 -2.58 9.19
N TYR A 144 -19.65 -2.59 10.51
CA TYR A 144 -19.86 -1.39 11.31
C TYR A 144 -18.71 -0.40 11.19
N ASN A 145 -17.47 -0.88 11.24
CA ASN A 145 -16.29 -0.04 11.09
C ASN A 145 -16.33 0.73 9.75
N TRP A 146 -16.73 0.08 8.67
CA TRP A 146 -16.87 0.73 7.37
C TRP A 146 -18.02 1.74 7.32
N VAL A 147 -19.12 1.48 8.03
CA VAL A 147 -20.22 2.46 8.17
C VAL A 147 -19.72 3.73 8.88
N VAL A 148 -18.92 3.60 9.92
CA VAL A 148 -18.32 4.74 10.61
C VAL A 148 -17.36 5.51 9.69
N ILE A 149 -16.46 4.81 9.00
CA ILE A 149 -15.54 5.43 8.04
C ILE A 149 -16.33 6.17 6.95
N LYS A 150 -17.40 5.56 6.40
CA LYS A 150 -18.24 6.22 5.39
C LYS A 150 -18.84 7.52 5.90
N ARG A 151 -19.39 7.51 7.14
CA ARG A 151 -19.92 8.73 7.78
C ARG A 151 -18.86 9.85 7.90
N ILE A 152 -17.62 9.48 8.25
CA ILE A 152 -16.51 10.43 8.35
C ILE A 152 -16.17 11.00 6.97
N ILE A 153 -16.05 10.14 5.97
CA ILE A 153 -15.77 10.58 4.59
C ILE A 153 -16.88 11.52 4.10
N ASP A 154 -18.14 11.15 4.26
CA ASP A 154 -19.27 11.97 3.78
C ASP A 154 -19.34 13.33 4.48
N SER A 155 -19.02 13.40 5.76
CA SER A 155 -19.12 14.64 6.53
C SER A 155 -17.87 15.52 6.45
N SER A 156 -16.68 14.95 6.36
CA SER A 156 -15.42 15.69 6.43
C SER A 156 -14.70 15.81 5.07
N TYR A 157 -15.00 14.92 4.13
CA TYR A 157 -14.35 14.82 2.81
C TYR A 157 -15.36 14.42 1.72
N PRO A 158 -16.48 15.16 1.56
CA PRO A 158 -17.60 14.78 0.69
C PRO A 158 -17.18 14.57 -0.77
N GLU A 159 -16.12 15.24 -1.22
CA GLU A 159 -15.54 15.08 -2.55
C GLU A 159 -14.93 13.69 -2.78
N MET A 160 -14.59 12.97 -1.72
CA MET A 160 -14.05 11.60 -1.79
C MET A 160 -15.13 10.53 -1.68
N SER A 161 -16.37 10.87 -1.32
CA SER A 161 -17.45 9.94 -1.03
C SER A 161 -17.70 8.93 -2.16
N LYS A 162 -17.84 9.40 -3.39
CA LYS A 162 -18.05 8.54 -4.57
C LYS A 162 -16.87 7.61 -4.84
N ILE A 163 -15.64 8.11 -4.65
CA ILE A 163 -14.42 7.32 -4.84
C ILE A 163 -14.34 6.22 -3.76
N PHE A 164 -14.68 6.58 -2.52
CA PHE A 164 -14.74 5.63 -1.42
C PHE A 164 -15.73 4.49 -1.73
N GLU A 165 -16.93 4.80 -2.19
CA GLU A 165 -17.94 3.81 -2.58
C GLU A 165 -17.41 2.87 -3.65
N GLN A 166 -16.86 3.41 -4.73
CA GLN A 166 -16.28 2.61 -5.82
C GLN A 166 -15.13 1.71 -5.35
N ALA A 167 -14.29 2.19 -4.44
CA ALA A 167 -13.19 1.42 -3.87
C ALA A 167 -13.71 0.25 -3.03
N MET A 168 -14.75 0.49 -2.24
CA MET A 168 -15.36 -0.54 -1.39
C MET A 168 -16.09 -1.59 -2.23
N GLU A 169 -16.85 -1.20 -3.24
CA GLU A 169 -17.47 -2.14 -4.20
C GLU A 169 -16.43 -2.99 -4.92
N GLY A 170 -15.33 -2.38 -5.37
CA GLY A 170 -14.21 -3.06 -6.02
C GLY A 170 -13.40 -3.95 -5.10
N LYS A 171 -13.57 -3.85 -3.77
CA LYS A 171 -12.80 -4.60 -2.74
C LYS A 171 -11.28 -4.42 -2.91
N ILE A 172 -10.86 -3.21 -3.29
CA ILE A 172 -9.47 -2.94 -3.64
C ILE A 172 -8.75 -2.33 -2.43
N SER A 173 -7.56 -2.85 -2.14
CA SER A 173 -6.68 -2.34 -1.09
C SER A 173 -5.23 -2.30 -1.51
N VAL A 174 -4.43 -1.52 -0.79
CA VAL A 174 -2.97 -1.48 -0.90
C VAL A 174 -2.38 -2.29 0.25
N ARG A 175 -1.92 -3.48 -0.05
CA ARG A 175 -1.45 -4.46 0.93
C ARG A 175 -0.38 -3.90 1.86
N GLY A 176 -0.61 -4.03 3.17
CA GLY A 176 0.36 -3.70 4.20
C GLY A 176 0.71 -2.21 4.27
N ASN A 177 -0.16 -1.35 3.75
CA ASN A 177 0.10 0.09 3.74
C ASN A 177 1.44 0.49 3.13
N MET A 178 1.96 -0.33 2.20
CA MET A 178 3.27 -0.12 1.58
C MET A 178 3.18 0.93 0.48
N PHE A 179 4.04 1.93 0.55
CA PHE A 179 4.21 2.91 -0.52
C PHE A 179 5.56 3.63 -0.41
N ILE A 180 6.00 4.24 -1.51
CA ILE A 180 7.14 5.15 -1.55
C ILE A 180 6.73 6.37 -2.37
N THR A 181 7.04 7.58 -1.86
CA THR A 181 6.65 8.82 -2.50
C THR A 181 7.57 9.98 -2.09
N THR A 182 7.27 11.21 -2.54
CA THR A 182 7.94 12.41 -2.07
C THR A 182 7.46 12.81 -0.67
N ARG A 183 8.27 13.59 0.05
CA ARG A 183 7.96 14.06 1.40
C ARG A 183 6.62 14.80 1.48
N ASP A 184 6.36 15.70 0.57
CA ASP A 184 5.13 16.50 0.58
C ASP A 184 3.88 15.62 0.45
N ILE A 185 3.92 14.65 -0.46
CA ILE A 185 2.83 13.69 -0.68
C ILE A 185 2.65 12.79 0.55
N TYR A 186 3.76 12.34 1.16
CA TYR A 186 3.73 11.55 2.39
C TYR A 186 3.08 12.31 3.56
N ASP A 187 3.49 13.56 3.74
CA ASP A 187 2.95 14.42 4.81
C ASP A 187 1.46 14.71 4.60
N GLU A 188 1.05 15.00 3.34
CA GLU A 188 -0.35 15.22 2.99
C GLU A 188 -1.22 13.98 3.24
N TYR A 189 -0.76 12.81 2.77
CA TYR A 189 -1.45 11.55 3.02
C TYR A 189 -1.53 11.22 4.51
N SER A 190 -0.43 11.32 5.23
CA SER A 190 -0.40 11.03 6.66
C SER A 190 -1.34 11.96 7.45
N LYS A 191 -1.34 13.25 7.14
CA LYS A 191 -2.26 14.21 7.76
C LYS A 191 -3.72 13.81 7.57
N TRP A 192 -4.10 13.44 6.34
CA TRP A 192 -5.46 13.02 6.03
C TRP A 192 -5.82 11.68 6.70
N LEU A 193 -4.94 10.69 6.59
CA LEU A 193 -5.18 9.36 7.16
C LEU A 193 -5.40 9.42 8.66
N PHE A 194 -4.50 10.09 9.38
CA PHE A 194 -4.59 10.16 10.84
C PHE A 194 -5.76 11.04 11.31
N ASP A 195 -6.20 12.03 10.54
CA ASP A 195 -7.44 12.75 10.84
C ASP A 195 -8.68 11.84 10.73
N VAL A 196 -8.76 11.02 9.67
CA VAL A 196 -9.85 10.04 9.50
C VAL A 196 -9.84 9.01 10.63
N LEU A 197 -8.68 8.41 10.95
CA LEU A 197 -8.58 7.38 11.98
C LEU A 197 -8.84 7.94 13.39
N LEU A 198 -8.39 9.16 13.70
CA LEU A 198 -8.68 9.81 14.97
C LEU A 198 -10.19 10.08 15.14
N LYS A 199 -10.87 10.54 14.10
CA LYS A 199 -12.33 10.71 14.11
C LYS A 199 -13.04 9.38 14.30
N TYR A 200 -12.56 8.32 13.62
CA TYR A 200 -13.08 6.97 13.80
C TYR A 200 -12.96 6.50 15.25
N ASP A 201 -11.79 6.61 15.87
CA ASP A 201 -11.57 6.25 17.27
C ASP A 201 -12.49 7.04 18.23
N ASN A 202 -12.66 8.33 17.97
CA ASN A 202 -13.52 9.19 18.80
C ASN A 202 -15.00 8.77 18.70
N ILE A 203 -15.48 8.42 17.52
CA ILE A 203 -16.84 7.93 17.34
C ILE A 203 -17.06 6.61 18.10
N LEU A 204 -16.13 5.65 17.97
CA LEU A 204 -16.23 4.39 18.72
C LEU A 204 -16.27 4.62 20.23
N LYS A 205 -15.43 5.51 20.76
CA LYS A 205 -15.44 5.88 22.19
C LYS A 205 -16.77 6.49 22.60
N GLN A 206 -17.33 7.40 21.82
CA GLN A 206 -18.65 8.03 22.11
C GLN A 206 -19.79 7.00 22.08
N GLU A 207 -19.70 5.98 21.24
CA GLU A 207 -20.69 4.92 21.11
C GLU A 207 -20.43 3.72 22.04
N ASN A 208 -19.44 3.83 22.98
CA ASN A 208 -19.01 2.76 23.89
C ASN A 208 -18.69 1.44 23.15
N LYS A 209 -18.04 1.54 22.00
CA LYS A 209 -17.59 0.40 21.22
C LYS A 209 -16.09 0.20 21.36
N GLU A 210 -15.68 -1.05 21.54
CA GLU A 210 -14.27 -1.42 21.57
C GLU A 210 -13.71 -1.55 20.15
N ARG A 211 -12.44 -1.20 20.01
CA ARG A 211 -11.70 -1.46 18.77
C ARG A 211 -11.22 -2.91 18.76
N THR A 212 -11.43 -3.59 17.64
CA THR A 212 -10.80 -4.90 17.42
C THR A 212 -9.31 -4.74 17.13
N ALA A 213 -8.50 -5.72 17.53
CA ALA A 213 -7.07 -5.71 17.27
C ALA A 213 -6.77 -5.52 15.77
N ARG A 214 -5.82 -4.66 15.45
CA ARG A 214 -5.32 -4.36 14.09
C ARG A 214 -6.33 -3.69 13.16
N VAL A 215 -7.45 -3.20 13.68
CA VAL A 215 -8.54 -2.63 12.86
C VAL A 215 -8.05 -1.45 12.02
N ASP A 216 -7.32 -0.52 12.60
CA ASP A 216 -6.83 0.68 11.92
C ASP A 216 -5.84 0.34 10.79
N GLY A 217 -4.97 -0.64 11.04
CA GLY A 217 -4.08 -1.19 10.02
C GLY A 217 -4.83 -1.77 8.81
N PHE A 218 -5.95 -2.46 9.04
CA PHE A 218 -6.77 -3.01 7.94
C PHE A 218 -7.60 -1.95 7.22
N LEU A 219 -8.19 -1.02 7.95
CA LEU A 219 -8.95 0.09 7.35
C LEU A 219 -8.05 0.94 6.45
N SER A 220 -6.84 1.22 6.89
CA SER A 220 -5.88 2.06 6.15
C SER A 220 -5.41 1.44 4.84
N GLU A 221 -5.35 0.11 4.69
CA GLU A 221 -5.04 -0.53 3.40
C GLU A 221 -6.04 -0.13 2.29
N HIS A 222 -7.31 0.05 2.63
CA HIS A 222 -8.33 0.53 1.70
C HIS A 222 -8.33 2.06 1.59
N LEU A 223 -8.16 2.77 2.70
CA LEU A 223 -8.08 4.22 2.73
C LEU A 223 -6.91 4.74 1.89
N LEU A 224 -5.76 4.06 1.89
CA LEU A 224 -4.65 4.40 1.00
C LEU A 224 -5.06 4.32 -0.48
N TYR A 225 -5.80 3.28 -0.87
CA TYR A 225 -6.32 3.19 -2.23
C TYR A 225 -7.29 4.32 -2.56
N VAL A 226 -8.23 4.63 -1.66
CA VAL A 226 -9.19 5.73 -1.82
C VAL A 226 -8.45 7.06 -2.03
N TRP A 227 -7.47 7.35 -1.17
CA TRP A 227 -6.69 8.57 -1.25
C TRP A 227 -5.89 8.67 -2.56
N ILE A 228 -5.24 7.58 -2.98
CA ILE A 228 -4.52 7.51 -4.26
C ILE A 228 -5.47 7.80 -5.44
N LYS A 229 -6.66 7.23 -5.43
CA LYS A 229 -7.64 7.42 -6.51
C LYS A 229 -8.23 8.83 -6.54
N TYR A 230 -8.32 9.46 -5.39
CA TYR A 230 -8.71 10.86 -5.28
C TYR A 230 -7.60 11.80 -5.79
N LYS A 231 -6.36 11.54 -5.40
CA LYS A 231 -5.24 12.45 -5.60
C LYS A 231 -4.59 12.35 -6.99
N PHE A 232 -4.56 11.15 -7.56
CA PHE A 232 -3.77 10.84 -8.75
C PHE A 232 -4.59 10.15 -9.83
N ASN A 233 -4.22 10.42 -11.09
CA ASN A 233 -4.65 9.59 -12.20
C ASN A 233 -3.79 8.30 -12.31
N ASN A 234 -4.26 7.32 -13.08
CA ASN A 234 -3.59 6.01 -13.18
C ASN A 234 -2.18 6.07 -13.78
N LYS A 235 -1.83 7.13 -14.54
CA LYS A 235 -0.51 7.28 -15.15
C LYS A 235 0.52 7.83 -14.15
N GLU A 236 0.06 8.40 -13.04
CA GLU A 236 0.91 8.96 -11.99
C GLU A 236 1.26 7.93 -10.90
N VAL A 237 0.65 6.74 -10.94
CA VAL A 237 0.82 5.68 -9.94
C VAL A 237 1.62 4.54 -10.54
N LEU A 238 2.79 4.25 -9.97
CA LEU A 238 3.59 3.08 -10.34
C LEU A 238 3.24 1.92 -9.42
N GLN A 239 2.77 0.82 -9.99
CA GLN A 239 2.60 -0.43 -9.26
C GLN A 239 3.81 -1.34 -9.51
N LEU A 240 4.48 -1.75 -8.43
CA LEU A 240 5.59 -2.70 -8.48
C LEU A 240 5.24 -4.02 -7.78
N GLU A 241 5.98 -5.05 -8.14
CA GLU A 241 5.91 -6.32 -7.44
C GLU A 241 6.42 -6.17 -6.01
N SER A 242 5.65 -6.68 -5.04
CA SER A 242 6.12 -6.84 -3.66
C SER A 242 6.20 -8.32 -3.31
N ARG A 243 7.34 -8.76 -2.77
CA ARG A 243 7.58 -10.17 -2.43
C ARG A 243 7.76 -10.33 -0.93
N ASN A 244 7.35 -11.50 -0.42
CA ASN A 244 7.56 -11.90 0.97
C ASN A 244 8.83 -12.74 1.07
N THR A 245 9.86 -12.20 1.73
CA THR A 245 11.17 -12.86 1.86
C THR A 245 11.20 -14.07 2.78
N GLU A 246 10.21 -14.24 3.66
CA GLU A 246 10.08 -15.44 4.52
C GLU A 246 9.39 -16.60 3.79
N GLN A 247 8.69 -16.33 2.72
CA GLN A 247 8.04 -17.33 1.90
C GLN A 247 8.84 -17.43 0.60
N ASP A 248 9.74 -18.40 0.48
CA ASP A 248 10.47 -18.73 -0.77
C ASP A 248 9.56 -19.05 -1.97
N LYS A 249 8.26 -18.93 -1.75
CA LYS A 249 7.27 -18.98 -2.82
C LYS A 249 7.05 -17.56 -3.29
N PHE A 250 7.52 -17.25 -4.50
CA PHE A 250 6.87 -16.24 -5.31
C PHE A 250 5.38 -16.34 -5.01
N ILE A 251 4.78 -15.28 -4.47
CA ILE A 251 3.33 -15.20 -4.49
C ILE A 251 3.03 -15.21 -5.97
N ASP A 252 2.72 -16.41 -6.49
CA ASP A 252 2.36 -16.58 -7.89
C ASP A 252 1.01 -15.87 -8.04
N TYR A 253 1.10 -14.57 -8.36
CA TYR A 253 -0.07 -13.76 -8.71
C TYR A 253 -0.82 -14.34 -9.92
N ASN A 254 -0.25 -15.37 -10.59
CA ASN A 254 -0.94 -16.11 -11.63
C ASN A 254 -2.05 -17.03 -11.10
N ASN A 255 -2.07 -17.37 -9.81
CA ASN A 255 -3.12 -18.19 -9.20
C ASN A 255 -4.15 -17.42 -8.36
N GLY A 256 -3.94 -16.11 -8.11
CA GLY A 256 -4.94 -15.23 -7.50
C GLY A 256 -5.92 -14.65 -8.51
N VAL A 257 -6.89 -13.87 -8.04
CA VAL A 257 -7.87 -13.17 -8.91
C VAL A 257 -7.17 -12.25 -9.91
N ILE A 258 -6.02 -11.65 -9.56
CA ILE A 258 -5.19 -10.84 -10.46
C ILE A 258 -4.52 -11.74 -11.52
N GLY A 259 -4.06 -12.94 -11.16
CA GLY A 259 -3.56 -13.90 -12.13
C GLY A 259 -4.63 -14.36 -13.11
N LYS A 260 -5.86 -14.52 -12.63
CA LYS A 260 -7.03 -14.77 -13.51
C LYS A 260 -7.33 -13.57 -14.39
N MET A 261 -7.28 -12.34 -13.84
CA MET A 261 -7.48 -11.11 -14.63
C MET A 261 -6.32 -10.85 -15.61
N THR A 262 -5.06 -11.07 -15.21
CA THR A 262 -3.92 -10.99 -16.17
C THR A 262 -3.96 -12.10 -17.20
N LYS A 263 -4.48 -13.29 -16.86
CA LYS A 263 -4.74 -14.36 -17.83
C LYS A 263 -5.87 -14.01 -18.78
N ILE A 264 -6.93 -13.39 -18.27
CA ILE A 264 -8.05 -12.83 -19.06
C ILE A 264 -7.57 -11.65 -19.91
N MET A 265 -6.74 -10.74 -19.38
CA MET A 265 -6.16 -9.63 -20.13
C MET A 265 -5.15 -10.11 -21.19
N LYS A 266 -4.34 -11.16 -20.91
CA LYS A 266 -3.50 -11.81 -21.92
C LYS A 266 -4.35 -12.54 -22.98
N CYS A 267 -5.45 -13.18 -22.58
CA CYS A 267 -6.41 -13.78 -23.49
C CYS A 267 -7.12 -12.71 -24.34
N ASN A 268 -7.54 -11.61 -23.72
CA ASN A 268 -8.12 -10.46 -24.42
C ASN A 268 -7.11 -9.78 -25.35
N ARG A 269 -5.83 -9.71 -24.97
CA ARG A 269 -4.78 -9.17 -25.84
C ARG A 269 -4.52 -10.07 -27.04
N LYS A 270 -4.48 -11.39 -26.84
CA LYS A 270 -4.43 -12.37 -27.96
C LYS A 270 -5.69 -12.29 -28.83
N MET A 271 -6.84 -12.14 -28.21
CA MET A 271 -8.11 -11.94 -28.93
C MET A 271 -8.15 -10.60 -29.65
N LEU A 272 -7.60 -9.52 -29.06
CA LEU A 272 -7.47 -8.23 -29.73
C LEU A 272 -6.48 -8.28 -30.92
N GLU A 273 -5.38 -9.01 -30.79
CA GLU A 273 -4.44 -9.25 -31.88
C GLU A 273 -5.06 -10.14 -32.97
N PHE A 274 -5.84 -11.15 -32.58
CA PHE A 274 -6.60 -11.99 -33.51
C PHE A 274 -7.65 -11.15 -34.26
N LEU A 275 -8.42 -10.31 -33.58
CA LEU A 275 -9.39 -9.41 -34.20
C LEU A 275 -8.74 -8.36 -35.11
N LYS A 276 -7.55 -7.84 -34.74
CA LYS A 276 -6.74 -6.96 -35.62
C LYS A 276 -6.29 -7.70 -36.90
N LYS A 277 -5.86 -8.96 -36.78
CA LYS A 277 -5.48 -9.80 -37.95
C LYS A 277 -6.70 -10.12 -38.83
N LEU A 278 -7.86 -10.43 -38.21
CA LEU A 278 -9.11 -10.67 -38.95
C LEU A 278 -9.55 -9.42 -39.70
N ARG A 279 -9.47 -8.23 -39.05
CA ARG A 279 -9.79 -6.94 -39.68
C ARG A 279 -8.85 -6.65 -40.88
N LEU A 280 -7.58 -6.95 -40.76
CA LEU A 280 -6.59 -6.79 -41.83
C LEU A 280 -6.86 -7.77 -43.01
N SER A 281 -7.20 -9.03 -42.71
CA SER A 281 -7.53 -10.01 -43.76
C SER A 281 -8.84 -9.67 -44.49
N LEU A 282 -9.86 -9.18 -43.76
CA LEU A 282 -11.11 -8.69 -44.34
C LEU A 282 -10.87 -7.45 -45.22
N LEU A 283 -10.00 -6.52 -44.78
CA LEU A 283 -9.64 -5.34 -45.60
C LEU A 283 -8.86 -5.73 -46.87
N MET A 284 -8.04 -6.78 -46.81
CA MET A 284 -7.37 -7.32 -48.03
C MET A 284 -8.34 -8.04 -48.97
N CYS A 285 -9.32 -8.81 -48.44
CA CYS A 285 -10.37 -9.43 -49.25
C CYS A 285 -11.28 -8.40 -49.96
N PHE A 286 -11.52 -7.23 -49.33
CA PHE A 286 -12.30 -6.17 -49.97
C PHE A 286 -11.49 -5.33 -50.96
N ARG A 287 -10.15 -5.30 -50.89
CA ARG A 287 -9.28 -4.66 -51.89
C ARG A 287 -9.01 -5.52 -53.10
N GLY A 288 -9.16 -6.85 -53.01
CA GLY A 288 -8.98 -7.78 -54.11
C GLY A 288 -10.21 -7.96 -55.01
N ARG A 289 -11.31 -7.28 -54.80
CA ARG A 289 -12.53 -7.33 -55.63
C ARG A 289 -12.81 -6.06 -56.40
N LYS A 290 -11.80 -5.22 -56.60
CA LYS A 290 -11.85 -4.08 -57.53
C LYS A 290 -10.68 -4.20 -58.49
N ASN A 291 -10.79 -5.14 -59.44
CA ASN A 291 -10.18 -5.16 -60.75
C ASN A 291 -11.07 -6.04 -61.62
#